data_9caa19501e6673a0966604ae5dc89064
#
_entry.id   9caa19501e6673a0966604ae5dc89064
#
_cell.length_a   1.000
_cell.length_b   1.000
_cell.length_c   1.000
_cell.angle_alpha   90.00
_cell.angle_beta   90.00
_cell.angle_gamma   90.00
#
_symmetry.space_group_name_H-M   'P 1'
#
loop_
_entity.id
_entity.type
_entity.pdbx_description
1 polymer ?
#
loop_
_entity_poly.entity_id
_entity_poly.type
_entity_poly.pdbx_seq_one_letter_code
_entity_poly.pdbx_strand_id
1 'polypeptide(L)'
;MSPAEFDRLVERALRAIPPRFRRRLKNVAFIVEQEPPSPNLLGLYQGRPLPHRSVSDGFTLPDRITIYQGPHERLARNRRHLLQLLEETVWHEAAHYFGMDERQVRRAERRRGIV
;
A
#
# COMPACT_ATOMS: atom_id res chain seq x y z
N MET A 1 -2.26 -11.61 -16.17
CA MET A 1 -0.95 -11.59 -15.46
C MET A 1 -0.99 -12.63 -14.35
N SER A 2 0.08 -13.37 -14.18
CA SER A 2 0.14 -14.35 -13.10
C SER A 2 0.30 -13.67 -11.74
N PRO A 3 -0.10 -14.34 -10.64
CA PRO A 3 0.15 -13.80 -9.31
C PRO A 3 1.63 -13.50 -9.04
N ALA A 4 2.53 -14.33 -9.54
CA ALA A 4 3.96 -14.11 -9.34
C ALA A 4 4.46 -12.86 -10.07
N GLU A 5 3.97 -12.59 -11.27
CA GLU A 5 4.30 -11.37 -11.99
C GLU A 5 3.77 -10.14 -11.27
N PHE A 6 2.54 -10.24 -10.77
CA PHE A 6 1.93 -9.15 -10.02
C PHE A 6 2.72 -8.87 -8.74
N ASP A 7 3.13 -9.92 -8.02
CA ASP A 7 3.96 -9.75 -6.82
C ASP A 7 5.24 -8.99 -7.11
N ARG A 8 5.89 -9.25 -8.24
CA ARG A 8 7.11 -8.55 -8.62
C ARG A 8 6.84 -7.06 -8.87
N LEU A 9 5.69 -6.74 -9.45
CA LEU A 9 5.30 -5.34 -9.64
C LEU A 9 5.01 -4.66 -8.31
N VAL A 10 4.38 -5.35 -7.38
CA VAL A 10 4.14 -4.81 -6.03
C VAL A 10 5.48 -4.51 -5.34
N GLU A 11 6.45 -5.41 -5.46
CA GLU A 11 7.79 -5.17 -4.90
C GLU A 11 8.45 -3.93 -5.52
N ARG A 12 8.29 -3.74 -6.82
CA ARG A 12 8.80 -2.52 -7.47
C ARG A 12 8.12 -1.28 -6.93
N ALA A 13 6.80 -1.34 -6.75
CA ALA A 13 6.05 -0.23 -6.19
C ALA A 13 6.50 0.10 -4.77
N LEU A 14 6.79 -0.93 -3.97
CA LEU A 14 7.32 -0.74 -2.62
C LEU A 14 8.66 -0.02 -2.63
N ARG A 15 9.52 -0.34 -3.58
CA ARG A 15 10.82 0.31 -3.70
C ARG A 15 10.72 1.77 -4.12
N ALA A 16 9.59 2.19 -4.68
CA ALA A 16 9.35 3.59 -5.03
C ALA A 16 9.03 4.45 -3.82
N ILE A 17 8.68 3.86 -2.68
CA ILE A 17 8.50 4.61 -1.44
C ILE A 17 9.86 5.16 -1.01
N PRO A 18 9.96 6.46 -0.70
CA PRO A 18 11.24 7.04 -0.26
C PRO A 18 11.83 6.25 0.91
N PRO A 19 13.15 6.03 0.92
CA PRO A 19 13.81 5.22 1.97
C PRO A 19 13.48 5.66 3.39
N ARG A 20 13.33 6.96 3.62
CA ARG A 20 13.02 7.48 4.96
C ARG A 20 11.68 6.96 5.48
N PHE A 21 10.70 6.77 4.59
CA PHE A 21 9.41 6.19 4.96
C PHE A 21 9.47 4.66 4.98
N ARG A 22 10.13 4.07 3.99
CA ARG A 22 10.24 2.62 3.88
C ARG A 22 10.91 2.01 5.10
N ARG A 23 11.93 2.67 5.65
CA ARG A 23 12.61 2.20 6.86
C ARG A 23 11.69 2.18 8.10
N ARG A 24 10.62 2.94 8.07
CA ARG A 24 9.65 3.01 9.17
C ARG A 24 8.52 1.99 9.04
N LEU A 25 8.46 1.29 7.91
CA LEU A 25 7.47 0.23 7.68
C LEU A 25 7.96 -1.06 8.34
N LYS A 26 7.87 -1.10 9.66
CA LYS A 26 8.30 -2.25 10.45
C LYS A 26 7.10 -3.04 10.91
N ASN A 27 7.25 -4.37 10.88
CA ASN A 27 6.20 -5.27 11.31
C ASN A 27 4.91 -5.08 10.51
N VAL A 28 5.05 -4.94 9.20
CA VAL A 28 3.95 -4.80 8.25
C VAL A 28 4.07 -5.91 7.22
N ALA A 29 3.01 -6.69 7.05
CA ALA A 29 2.96 -7.72 6.03
C ALA A 29 2.22 -7.18 4.81
N PHE A 30 2.84 -7.33 3.62
CA PHE A 30 2.21 -6.99 2.34
C PHE A 30 1.70 -8.27 1.72
N ILE A 31 0.40 -8.32 1.44
CA ILE A 31 -0.28 -9.51 0.96
C ILE A 31 -1.00 -9.17 -0.34
N VAL A 32 -0.94 -10.07 -1.31
CA VAL A 32 -1.67 -9.91 -2.57
C VAL A 32 -2.83 -10.90 -2.58
N GLU A 33 -4.01 -10.40 -2.89
CA GLU A 33 -5.20 -11.21 -3.09
C GLU A 33 -5.84 -10.84 -4.42
N GLN A 34 -6.68 -11.74 -4.97
CA GLN A 34 -7.29 -11.51 -6.26
C GLN A 34 -8.41 -10.47 -6.20
N GLU A 35 -9.40 -10.70 -5.35
CA GLU A 35 -10.59 -9.84 -5.31
C GLU A 35 -10.86 -9.32 -3.91
N PRO A 36 -11.26 -8.08 -3.78
CA PRO A 36 -11.59 -7.50 -2.49
C PRO A 36 -12.99 -7.91 -2.02
N PRO A 37 -13.26 -7.73 -0.71
CA PRO A 37 -14.61 -7.97 -0.19
C PRO A 37 -15.62 -6.92 -0.66
N SER A 38 -15.15 -5.77 -1.09
CA SER A 38 -16.01 -4.70 -1.62
C SER A 38 -15.56 -4.32 -3.03
N PRO A 39 -16.49 -4.05 -3.96
CA PRO A 39 -16.11 -3.61 -5.30
C PRO A 39 -15.25 -2.36 -5.26
N ASN A 40 -14.32 -2.25 -6.20
CA ASN A 40 -13.49 -1.06 -6.41
C ASN A 40 -12.46 -0.76 -5.31
N LEU A 41 -12.26 -1.68 -4.38
CA LEU A 41 -11.23 -1.52 -3.35
C LEU A 41 -9.90 -1.99 -3.93
N LEU A 42 -8.93 -1.08 -4.02
CA LEU A 42 -7.61 -1.40 -4.58
C LEU A 42 -6.65 -1.96 -3.54
N GLY A 43 -6.76 -1.50 -2.31
CA GLY A 43 -5.94 -1.96 -1.21
C GLY A 43 -6.63 -1.75 0.12
N LEU A 44 -6.07 -2.35 1.18
CA LEU A 44 -6.66 -2.26 2.50
C LEU A 44 -5.57 -2.36 3.54
N TYR A 45 -5.48 -1.36 4.41
CA TYR A 45 -4.62 -1.41 5.59
C TYR A 45 -5.44 -1.91 6.77
N GLN A 46 -4.91 -2.90 7.48
CA GLN A 46 -5.50 -3.44 8.69
C GLN A 46 -4.45 -3.49 9.78
N GLY A 47 -4.73 -2.87 10.91
CA GLY A 47 -3.80 -2.86 12.01
C GLY A 47 -4.02 -1.65 12.89
N ARG A 48 -2.98 -1.29 13.62
CA ARG A 48 -3.00 -0.13 14.51
C ARG A 48 -1.96 0.87 14.04
N PRO A 49 -2.39 2.05 13.55
CA PRO A 49 -1.44 3.08 13.07
C PRO A 49 -0.42 3.45 14.15
N LEU A 50 0.80 3.82 13.72
CA LEU A 50 1.89 4.16 14.63
C LEU A 50 1.51 5.14 15.74
N PRO A 51 0.79 6.24 15.45
CA PRO A 51 0.46 7.21 16.51
C PRO A 51 -0.41 6.65 17.65
N HIS A 52 -1.06 5.51 17.41
CA HIS A 52 -1.95 4.89 18.39
C HIS A 52 -1.31 3.71 19.12
N ARG A 53 -0.03 3.45 18.90
CA ARG A 53 0.69 2.37 19.56
C ARG A 53 1.29 2.81 20.87
N SER A 54 1.32 1.91 21.84
CA SER A 54 1.99 2.11 23.10
C SER A 54 3.17 1.15 23.23
N VAL A 55 4.04 1.39 24.20
CA VAL A 55 5.18 0.51 24.47
C VAL A 55 4.74 -0.90 24.87
N SER A 56 3.52 -1.06 25.38
CA SER A 56 3.00 -2.37 25.76
C SER A 56 2.56 -3.23 24.55
N ASP A 57 2.57 -2.66 23.34
CA ASP A 57 2.15 -3.37 22.13
C ASP A 57 3.26 -4.20 21.50
N GLY A 58 4.33 -4.50 22.24
CA GLY A 58 5.56 -5.10 21.70
C GLY A 58 5.43 -6.49 21.05
N PHE A 59 4.38 -7.26 21.33
CA PHE A 59 4.18 -8.60 20.78
C PHE A 59 2.92 -8.70 19.95
N THR A 60 2.55 -7.64 19.27
CA THR A 60 1.38 -7.66 18.40
C THR A 60 1.70 -8.37 17.09
N LEU A 61 0.66 -8.92 16.47
CA LEU A 61 0.76 -9.46 15.12
C LEU A 61 1.12 -8.31 14.16
N PRO A 62 1.76 -8.63 13.01
CA PRO A 62 2.05 -7.60 12.03
C PRO A 62 0.79 -6.89 11.56
N ASP A 63 0.90 -5.60 11.30
CA ASP A 63 -0.11 -4.91 10.53
C ASP A 63 -0.12 -5.48 9.13
N ARG A 64 -1.23 -5.36 8.44
CA ARG A 64 -1.41 -5.97 7.13
C ARG A 64 -1.82 -4.92 6.12
N ILE A 65 -1.15 -4.93 4.99
CA ILE A 65 -1.56 -4.17 3.81
C ILE A 65 -1.85 -5.18 2.71
N THR A 66 -3.10 -5.24 2.27
CA THR A 66 -3.52 -6.14 1.20
C THR A 66 -3.67 -5.33 -0.08
N ILE A 67 -3.11 -5.86 -1.18
CA ILE A 67 -3.19 -5.26 -2.51
C ILE A 67 -4.01 -6.21 -3.37
N TYR A 68 -5.05 -5.70 -4.02
CA TYR A 68 -5.97 -6.53 -4.80
C TYR A 68 -5.62 -6.49 -6.27
N GLN A 69 -5.26 -7.66 -6.82
CA GLN A 69 -4.80 -7.79 -8.20
C GLN A 69 -5.91 -7.49 -9.21
N GLY A 70 -7.09 -8.08 -9.03
CA GLY A 70 -8.19 -7.96 -9.98
C GLY A 70 -8.57 -6.51 -10.29
N PRO A 71 -8.87 -5.69 -9.29
CA PRO A 71 -9.22 -4.28 -9.54
C PRO A 71 -8.11 -3.49 -10.23
N HIS A 72 -6.85 -3.75 -9.88
CA HIS A 72 -5.73 -3.07 -10.53
C HIS A 72 -5.65 -3.41 -12.02
N GLU A 73 -5.81 -4.70 -12.34
CA GLU A 73 -5.76 -5.13 -13.73
C GLU A 73 -6.93 -4.58 -14.54
N ARG A 74 -8.10 -4.47 -13.93
CA ARG A 74 -9.27 -3.94 -14.62
C ARG A 74 -9.16 -2.44 -14.91
N LEU A 75 -8.49 -1.69 -14.04
CA LEU A 75 -8.30 -0.25 -14.20
C LEU A 75 -7.12 0.10 -15.10
N ALA A 76 -6.09 -0.72 -15.11
CA ALA A 76 -4.87 -0.41 -15.84
C ALA A 76 -5.07 -0.48 -17.35
N ARG A 77 -4.60 0.56 -18.05
CA ARG A 77 -4.65 0.62 -19.52
C ARG A 77 -3.48 -0.11 -20.17
N ASN A 78 -2.39 -0.23 -19.44
CA ASN A 78 -1.19 -0.92 -19.91
C ASN A 78 -0.29 -1.21 -18.71
N ARG A 79 0.86 -1.84 -18.93
CA ARG A 79 1.76 -2.25 -17.85
C ARG A 79 2.33 -1.05 -17.08
N ARG A 80 2.66 0.02 -17.78
CA ARG A 80 3.17 1.24 -17.13
C ARG A 80 2.11 1.84 -16.21
N HIS A 81 0.88 1.93 -16.69
CA HIS A 81 -0.23 2.44 -15.89
C HIS A 81 -0.49 1.55 -14.68
N LEU A 82 -0.38 0.23 -14.85
CA LEU A 82 -0.52 -0.70 -13.74
C LEU A 82 0.49 -0.41 -12.64
N LEU A 83 1.75 -0.20 -13.00
CA LEU A 83 2.77 0.12 -12.01
C LEU A 83 2.47 1.44 -11.30
N GLN A 84 2.01 2.46 -12.03
CA GLN A 84 1.62 3.73 -11.42
C GLN A 84 0.50 3.54 -10.42
N LEU A 85 -0.53 2.77 -10.77
CA LEU A 85 -1.64 2.49 -9.86
C LEU A 85 -1.16 1.76 -8.61
N LEU A 86 -0.25 0.80 -8.78
CA LEU A 86 0.32 0.09 -7.65
C LEU A 86 1.12 1.01 -6.73
N GLU A 87 1.91 1.91 -7.30
CA GLU A 87 2.67 2.87 -6.50
C GLU A 87 1.73 3.77 -5.69
N GLU A 88 0.64 4.22 -6.29
CA GLU A 88 -0.37 5.02 -5.60
C GLU A 88 -1.03 4.23 -4.47
N THR A 89 -1.43 2.99 -4.74
CA THR A 89 -2.11 2.15 -3.75
C THR A 89 -1.19 1.82 -2.58
N VAL A 90 0.02 1.38 -2.89
CA VAL A 90 1.00 1.03 -1.85
C VAL A 90 1.30 2.24 -0.96
N TRP A 91 1.53 3.40 -1.58
CA TRP A 91 1.76 4.62 -0.82
C TRP A 91 0.55 5.00 0.04
N HIS A 92 -0.65 4.92 -0.54
CA HIS A 92 -1.87 5.27 0.15
C HIS A 92 -2.08 4.43 1.41
N GLU A 93 -1.90 3.12 1.30
CA GLU A 93 -2.07 2.24 2.46
C GLU A 93 -0.92 2.37 3.45
N ALA A 94 0.31 2.59 2.99
CA ALA A 94 1.44 2.86 3.87
C ALA A 94 1.21 4.16 4.65
N ALA A 95 0.61 5.17 4.02
CA ALA A 95 0.30 6.43 4.68
C ALA A 95 -0.68 6.22 5.84
N HIS A 96 -1.64 5.30 5.69
CA HIS A 96 -2.53 4.94 6.79
C HIS A 96 -1.76 4.33 7.95
N TYR A 97 -0.76 3.51 7.67
CA TYR A 97 0.12 2.97 8.70
C TYR A 97 0.81 4.09 9.48
N PHE A 98 1.21 5.17 8.81
CA PHE A 98 1.82 6.33 9.45
C PHE A 98 0.81 7.24 10.14
N GLY A 99 -0.48 6.93 10.07
CA GLY A 99 -1.53 7.69 10.72
C GLY A 99 -1.92 8.96 9.99
N MET A 100 -1.61 9.08 8.70
CA MET A 100 -2.01 10.23 7.90
C MET A 100 -3.49 10.17 7.57
N ASP A 101 -4.17 11.33 7.62
CA ASP A 101 -5.54 11.41 7.13
C ASP A 101 -5.54 11.58 5.59
N GLU A 102 -6.70 11.50 4.99
CA GLU A 102 -6.83 11.57 3.53
C GLU A 102 -6.23 12.86 2.94
N ARG A 103 -6.39 13.96 3.63
CA ARG A 103 -5.86 15.25 3.19
C ARG A 103 -4.33 15.23 3.17
N GLN A 104 -3.73 14.68 4.20
CA GLN A 104 -2.27 14.55 4.30
C GLN A 104 -1.73 13.61 3.26
N VAL A 105 -2.44 12.50 2.99
CA VAL A 105 -2.06 11.54 1.97
C VAL A 105 -2.04 12.21 0.60
N ARG A 106 -3.10 12.94 0.24
CA ARG A 106 -3.18 13.63 -1.05
C ARG A 106 -2.09 14.66 -1.23
N ARG A 107 -1.76 15.38 -0.16
CA ARG A 107 -0.68 16.37 -0.18
C ARG A 107 0.66 15.71 -0.45
N ALA A 108 0.93 14.59 0.21
CA ALA A 108 2.17 13.86 0.03
C ALA A 108 2.27 13.26 -1.37
N GLU A 109 1.17 12.75 -1.90
CA GLU A 109 1.11 12.20 -3.25
C GLU A 109 1.43 13.27 -4.30
N ARG A 110 0.88 14.47 -4.14
CA ARG A 110 1.16 15.59 -5.05
C ARG A 110 2.63 15.98 -5.01
N ARG A 111 3.24 16.01 -3.82
CA ARG A 111 4.67 16.33 -3.70
C ARG A 111 5.56 15.29 -4.36
N ARG A 112 5.10 14.04 -4.45
CA ARG A 112 5.84 12.97 -5.10
C ARG A 112 5.58 12.88 -6.59
N GLY A 113 4.61 13.63 -7.09
CA GLY A 113 4.25 13.59 -8.49
C GLY A 113 3.41 12.38 -8.89
N ILE A 114 2.77 11.71 -7.93
CA ILE A 114 1.93 10.54 -8.19
C ILE A 114 0.55 10.97 -8.71
N VAL A 115 0.06 12.08 -8.23
CA VAL A 115 -1.26 12.60 -8.59
C VAL A 115 -1.12 13.96 -9.23
#